data_80ae6417f1e379185c2768dce4830df7
#
_entry.id   80ae6417f1e379185c2768dce4830df7
#
_cell.length_a   1.000
_cell.length_b   1.000
_cell.length_c   1.000
_cell.angle_alpha   90.00
_cell.angle_beta   90.00
_cell.angle_gamma   90.00
#
_symmetry.space_group_name_H-M   'P 1'
#
loop_
_entity.id
_entity.type
_entity.pdbx_description
1 polymer ?
#
loop_
_entity_poly.entity_id
_entity_poly.type
_entity_poly.pdbx_seq_one_letter_code
_entity_poly.pdbx_strand_id
1 'polypeptide(L)'
;GIPPPAAIAWGLTPGHVLRPITLHKVELSYSLAPHRNAPAPIRNPLMDLLHAVREQGSISGAARALDLSYRHVWGELKRWELTLERPLILWEKGQAARLSEFGDKLLWAERQAQARLSAQIASLHADLERAFAMAFDDSTHVLSFHASHDDALAQLRAHTATTGLQLDIQFTGSVDAIRALNQGRCTMAGFHTLEYPAK
;
A
#
# COMPACT_ATOMS: atom_id res chain seq x y z
N GLY A 1 -8.86 26.41 31.93
CA GLY A 1 -7.64 26.05 31.26
C GLY A 1 -7.14 24.73 31.76
N ILE A 2 -7.10 23.71 30.91
CA ILE A 2 -6.54 22.38 31.18
C ILE A 2 -5.04 22.46 30.94
N PRO A 3 -4.15 22.08 31.89
CA PRO A 3 -2.71 22.08 31.66
C PRO A 3 -2.32 21.02 30.63
N PRO A 4 -1.26 21.23 29.81
CA PRO A 4 -0.78 20.24 28.87
C PRO A 4 -0.20 19.02 29.61
N PRO A 5 -0.24 17.81 29.00
CA PRO A 5 0.29 16.62 29.63
C PRO A 5 1.82 16.74 29.80
N ALA A 6 2.28 16.32 30.99
CA ALA A 6 3.68 16.34 31.36
C ALA A 6 4.52 15.50 30.40
N ALA A 7 5.56 16.11 29.83
CA ALA A 7 6.58 15.42 29.08
C ALA A 7 7.33 14.45 30.02
N ILE A 8 7.32 13.17 29.67
CA ILE A 8 8.12 12.15 30.37
C ILE A 8 9.58 12.41 30.00
N ALA A 9 10.33 13.02 30.92
CA ALA A 9 11.76 13.20 30.79
C ALA A 9 12.47 11.88 31.06
N TRP A 10 12.94 11.22 30.00
CA TRP A 10 13.93 10.15 30.13
C TRP A 10 15.29 10.81 30.37
N GLY A 11 15.95 10.40 31.45
CA GLY A 11 17.25 10.91 31.84
C GLY A 11 18.28 10.74 30.72
N LEU A 12 18.65 11.85 30.08
CA LEU A 12 19.70 11.91 29.08
C LEU A 12 21.03 12.19 29.77
N THR A 13 22.00 11.31 29.60
CA THR A 13 23.39 11.57 29.90
C THR A 13 23.90 12.76 29.07
N PRO A 14 24.66 13.71 29.66
CA PRO A 14 25.17 14.86 28.93
C PRO A 14 26.18 14.41 27.86
N GLY A 15 25.90 14.67 26.60
CA GLY A 15 26.83 14.40 25.49
C GLY A 15 26.19 13.84 24.20
N HIS A 16 24.92 13.49 24.20
CA HIS A 16 24.24 13.08 22.97
C HIS A 16 23.69 14.31 22.23
N VAL A 17 24.37 14.66 21.15
CA VAL A 17 23.78 15.56 20.14
C VAL A 17 22.56 14.86 19.58
N LEU A 18 21.36 15.34 19.90
CA LEU A 18 20.13 14.90 19.29
C LEU A 18 20.20 15.17 17.78
N ARG A 19 20.54 14.15 17.00
CA ARG A 19 20.35 14.23 15.55
C ARG A 19 18.85 14.36 15.31
N PRO A 20 18.40 15.25 14.41
CA PRO A 20 17.00 15.33 14.06
C PRO A 20 16.55 13.95 13.59
N ILE A 21 15.48 13.42 14.18
CA ILE A 21 14.88 12.16 13.74
C ILE A 21 14.28 12.46 12.38
N THR A 22 14.94 12.05 11.31
CA THR A 22 14.36 12.07 9.98
C THR A 22 13.24 11.03 9.97
N LEU A 23 12.02 11.48 9.96
CA LEU A 23 10.85 10.60 9.87
C LEU A 23 10.77 10.10 8.43
N HIS A 24 11.22 8.87 8.22
CA HIS A 24 11.06 8.20 6.93
C HIS A 24 9.60 7.81 6.74
N LYS A 25 9.03 8.22 5.62
CA LYS A 25 7.67 7.88 5.23
C LYS A 25 7.63 6.45 4.69
N VAL A 26 6.64 5.66 5.15
CA VAL A 26 6.36 4.36 4.56
C VAL A 26 5.35 4.54 3.43
N GLU A 27 5.69 4.04 2.24
CA GLU A 27 4.81 4.02 1.07
C GLU A 27 4.45 2.58 0.73
N LEU A 28 3.16 2.34 0.50
CA LEU A 28 2.64 1.04 0.10
C LEU A 28 2.21 1.10 -1.35
N SER A 29 2.60 0.08 -2.11
CA SER A 29 2.16 -0.12 -3.49
C SER A 29 1.81 -1.59 -3.68
N TYR A 30 1.01 -1.88 -4.70
CA TYR A 30 0.71 -3.25 -5.09
C TYR A 30 0.95 -3.44 -6.59
N SER A 31 1.13 -4.68 -7.01
CA SER A 31 1.30 -5.05 -8.42
C SER A 31 0.32 -6.14 -8.81
N LEU A 32 -0.12 -6.11 -10.07
CA LEU A 32 -0.87 -7.20 -10.67
C LEU A 32 0.12 -8.23 -11.22
N ALA A 33 -0.07 -9.49 -10.86
CA ALA A 33 0.75 -10.59 -11.34
C ALA A 33 -0.13 -11.73 -11.88
N PRO A 34 0.36 -12.51 -12.85
CA PRO A 34 -0.35 -13.71 -13.29
C PRO A 34 -0.55 -14.69 -12.12
N HIS A 35 -1.69 -15.33 -12.06
CA HIS A 35 -2.23 -16.11 -10.94
C HIS A 35 -1.45 -17.38 -10.59
N ARG A 36 -0.11 -17.41 -10.61
CA ARG A 36 0.67 -18.64 -10.43
C ARG A 36 1.44 -18.76 -9.11
N ASN A 37 1.44 -17.72 -8.28
CA ASN A 37 2.20 -17.74 -7.04
C ASN A 37 1.28 -17.49 -5.85
N ALA A 38 1.53 -18.22 -4.75
CA ALA A 38 0.87 -17.95 -3.47
C ALA A 38 0.98 -16.46 -3.12
N PRO A 39 -0.04 -15.89 -2.45
CA PRO A 39 -0.02 -14.48 -2.07
C PRO A 39 1.27 -14.20 -1.30
N ALA A 40 2.12 -13.36 -1.88
CA ALA A 40 3.31 -12.91 -1.19
C ALA A 40 2.89 -11.93 -0.09
N PRO A 41 3.45 -12.02 1.12
CA PRO A 41 3.30 -10.97 2.11
C PRO A 41 3.77 -9.64 1.53
N ILE A 42 3.40 -8.51 2.14
CA ILE A 42 3.97 -7.21 1.77
C ILE A 42 5.49 -7.35 1.84
N ARG A 43 6.16 -7.18 0.70
CA ARG A 43 7.60 -7.36 0.60
C ARG A 43 8.28 -6.01 0.40
N ASN A 44 9.42 -5.87 1.06
CA ASN A 44 10.33 -4.76 0.83
C ASN A 44 11.67 -5.32 0.35
N PRO A 45 12.16 -4.96 -0.85
CA PRO A 45 13.40 -5.48 -1.40
C PRO A 45 14.63 -5.26 -0.50
N LEU A 46 14.69 -4.15 0.24
CA LEU A 46 15.77 -3.92 1.20
C LEU A 46 15.74 -4.96 2.33
N MET A 47 14.55 -5.26 2.86
CA MET A 47 14.42 -6.25 3.94
C MET A 47 14.78 -7.66 3.47
N ASP A 48 14.46 -7.99 2.23
CA ASP A 48 14.89 -9.26 1.60
C ASP A 48 16.42 -9.34 1.52
N LEU A 49 17.09 -8.24 1.12
CA LEU A 49 18.56 -8.17 1.09
C LEU A 49 19.18 -8.33 2.48
N LEU A 50 18.68 -7.59 3.47
CA LEU A 50 19.18 -7.67 4.85
C LEU A 50 18.99 -9.07 5.44
N HIS A 51 17.84 -9.68 5.20
CA HIS A 51 17.57 -11.04 5.63
C HIS A 51 18.55 -12.03 5.00
N ALA A 52 18.74 -11.95 3.67
CA ALA A 52 19.65 -12.85 2.96
C ALA A 52 21.10 -12.69 3.42
N VAL A 53 21.58 -11.45 3.65
CA VAL A 53 22.93 -11.23 4.17
C VAL A 53 23.09 -11.83 5.57
N ARG A 54 22.08 -11.67 6.44
CA ARG A 54 22.13 -12.25 7.78
C ARG A 54 22.18 -13.77 7.77
N GLU A 55 21.37 -14.43 6.94
CA GLU A 55 21.31 -15.88 6.84
C GLU A 55 22.57 -16.48 6.17
N GLN A 56 23.09 -15.79 5.16
CA GLN A 56 24.22 -16.30 4.37
C GLN A 56 25.60 -15.87 4.90
N GLY A 57 25.67 -14.88 5.76
CA GLY A 57 26.93 -14.35 6.28
C GLY A 57 27.83 -13.73 5.22
N SER A 58 27.34 -13.53 3.99
CA SER A 58 28.10 -12.92 2.89
C SER A 58 27.20 -12.31 1.84
N ILE A 59 27.70 -11.24 1.18
CA ILE A 59 26.98 -10.61 0.06
C ILE A 59 26.88 -11.56 -1.15
N SER A 60 27.93 -12.35 -1.40
CA SER A 60 27.90 -13.36 -2.48
C SER A 60 26.89 -14.46 -2.23
N GLY A 61 26.76 -14.91 -0.99
CA GLY A 61 25.73 -15.87 -0.58
C GLY A 61 24.34 -15.31 -0.70
N ALA A 62 24.13 -14.08 -0.23
CA ALA A 62 22.86 -13.37 -0.35
C ALA A 62 22.44 -13.18 -1.82
N ALA A 63 23.37 -12.80 -2.68
CA ALA A 63 23.13 -12.66 -4.11
C ALA A 63 22.67 -13.97 -4.74
N ARG A 64 23.32 -15.07 -4.44
CA ARG A 64 22.90 -16.41 -4.92
C ARG A 64 21.54 -16.82 -4.38
N ALA A 65 21.28 -16.60 -3.10
CA ALA A 65 20.00 -16.95 -2.47
C ALA A 65 18.81 -16.19 -3.07
N LEU A 66 19.04 -14.97 -3.58
CA LEU A 66 18.02 -14.11 -4.17
C LEU A 66 17.99 -14.14 -5.70
N ASP A 67 18.84 -14.96 -6.33
CA ASP A 67 19.02 -15.00 -7.79
C ASP A 67 19.38 -13.63 -8.39
N LEU A 68 20.26 -12.91 -7.70
CA LEU A 68 20.74 -11.57 -8.08
C LEU A 68 22.26 -11.59 -8.30
N SER A 69 22.77 -10.62 -9.06
CA SER A 69 24.22 -10.46 -9.17
C SER A 69 24.80 -9.84 -7.90
N TYR A 70 26.04 -10.20 -7.56
CA TYR A 70 26.79 -9.57 -6.46
C TYR A 70 26.80 -8.04 -6.58
N ARG A 71 27.06 -7.54 -7.80
CA ARG A 71 27.13 -6.10 -8.07
C ARG A 71 25.80 -5.41 -7.79
N HIS A 72 24.67 -6.05 -8.11
CA HIS A 72 23.35 -5.52 -7.83
C HIS A 72 23.10 -5.44 -6.32
N VAL A 73 23.31 -6.52 -5.59
CA VAL A 73 23.11 -6.55 -4.12
C VAL A 73 23.99 -5.52 -3.42
N TRP A 74 25.27 -5.44 -3.79
CA TRP A 74 26.19 -4.46 -3.26
C TRP A 74 25.75 -3.01 -3.55
N GLY A 75 25.38 -2.74 -4.80
CA GLY A 75 24.92 -1.41 -5.23
C GLY A 75 23.66 -0.97 -4.51
N GLU A 76 22.68 -1.86 -4.36
CA GLU A 76 21.43 -1.56 -3.64
C GLU A 76 21.68 -1.29 -2.15
N LEU A 77 22.48 -2.12 -1.48
CA LEU A 77 22.86 -1.87 -0.07
C LEU A 77 23.53 -0.52 0.10
N LYS A 78 24.49 -0.17 -0.78
CA LYS A 78 25.18 1.13 -0.72
C LYS A 78 24.26 2.30 -1.02
N ARG A 79 23.35 2.17 -1.96
CA ARG A 79 22.33 3.17 -2.26
C ARG A 79 21.44 3.44 -1.03
N TRP A 80 21.01 2.38 -0.35
CA TRP A 80 20.20 2.51 0.85
C TRP A 80 20.97 3.08 2.04
N GLU A 81 22.23 2.70 2.23
CA GLU A 81 23.10 3.31 3.27
C GLU A 81 23.22 4.82 3.09
N LEU A 82 23.37 5.28 1.83
CA LEU A 82 23.38 6.70 1.50
C LEU A 82 22.04 7.37 1.78
N THR A 83 20.92 6.75 1.36
CA THR A 83 19.57 7.30 1.55
C THR A 83 19.19 7.40 3.03
N LEU A 84 19.55 6.39 3.82
CA LEU A 84 19.25 6.33 5.24
C LEU A 84 20.31 7.01 6.12
N GLU A 85 21.41 7.45 5.51
CA GLU A 85 22.57 8.08 6.20
C GLU A 85 23.12 7.22 7.34
N ARG A 86 23.01 5.90 7.21
CA ARG A 86 23.44 4.94 8.23
C ARG A 86 23.96 3.67 7.60
N PRO A 87 25.03 3.06 8.17
CA PRO A 87 25.50 1.76 7.70
C PRO A 87 24.45 0.67 7.99
N LEU A 88 24.25 -0.20 7.03
CA LEU A 88 23.37 -1.38 7.14
C LEU A 88 24.16 -2.65 7.39
N ILE A 89 25.37 -2.72 6.81
CA ILE A 89 26.23 -3.88 6.84
C ILE A 89 27.59 -3.48 7.46
N LEU A 90 28.07 -4.31 8.36
CA LEU A 90 29.43 -4.26 8.88
C LEU A 90 30.30 -5.22 8.11
N TRP A 91 31.44 -4.73 7.65
CA TRP A 91 32.38 -5.48 6.89
C TRP A 91 33.79 -5.29 7.42
N GLU A 92 34.34 -6.33 7.99
CA GLU A 92 35.72 -6.39 8.44
C GLU A 92 36.47 -7.39 7.57
N LYS A 93 37.70 -7.02 7.18
CA LYS A 93 38.55 -7.88 6.34
C LYS A 93 38.77 -9.24 7.01
N GLY A 94 38.39 -10.31 6.31
CA GLY A 94 38.55 -11.68 6.83
C GLY A 94 37.42 -12.16 7.72
N GLN A 95 36.38 -11.39 7.93
CA GLN A 95 35.20 -11.77 8.70
C GLN A 95 33.96 -11.92 7.79
N ALA A 96 32.97 -12.69 8.26
CA ALA A 96 31.66 -12.75 7.62
C ALA A 96 30.98 -11.38 7.61
N ALA A 97 30.25 -11.09 6.53
CA ALA A 97 29.40 -9.90 6.49
C ALA A 97 28.25 -10.06 7.50
N ARG A 98 28.02 -9.05 8.30
CA ARG A 98 26.94 -9.03 9.30
C ARG A 98 26.18 -7.74 9.23
N LEU A 99 24.95 -7.74 9.71
CA LEU A 99 24.17 -6.51 9.82
C LEU A 99 24.78 -5.59 10.88
N SER A 100 24.66 -4.28 10.65
CA SER A 100 24.89 -3.29 11.70
C SER A 100 23.75 -3.36 12.73
N GLU A 101 23.93 -2.73 13.89
CA GLU A 101 22.84 -2.58 14.87
C GLU A 101 21.60 -1.95 14.24
N PHE A 102 21.79 -0.96 13.37
CA PHE A 102 20.69 -0.32 12.65
C PHE A 102 20.01 -1.27 11.65
N GLY A 103 20.78 -2.05 10.88
CA GLY A 103 20.25 -3.06 9.96
C GLY A 103 19.44 -4.13 10.69
N ASP A 104 19.92 -4.60 11.84
CA ASP A 104 19.19 -5.55 12.68
C ASP A 104 17.89 -4.97 13.23
N LYS A 105 17.91 -3.71 13.69
CA LYS A 105 16.70 -3.00 14.16
C LYS A 105 15.66 -2.82 13.07
N LEU A 106 16.07 -2.46 11.85
CA LEU A 106 15.16 -2.36 10.71
C LEU A 106 14.49 -3.69 10.40
N LEU A 107 15.28 -4.74 10.30
CA LEU A 107 14.74 -6.08 10.00
C LEU A 107 13.85 -6.61 11.12
N TRP A 108 14.18 -6.32 12.38
CA TRP A 108 13.32 -6.65 13.52
C TRP A 108 12.00 -5.88 13.47
N ALA A 109 12.03 -4.57 13.22
CA ALA A 109 10.84 -3.73 13.15
C ALA A 109 9.88 -4.18 12.03
N GLU A 110 10.43 -4.53 10.86
CA GLU A 110 9.64 -5.06 9.75
C GLU A 110 8.99 -6.39 10.12
N ARG A 111 9.71 -7.32 10.73
CA ARG A 111 9.15 -8.61 11.18
C ARG A 111 8.05 -8.43 12.21
N GLN A 112 8.21 -7.51 13.17
CA GLN A 112 7.18 -7.20 14.15
C GLN A 112 5.93 -6.62 13.48
N ALA A 113 6.09 -5.72 12.51
CA ALA A 113 4.99 -5.15 11.75
C ALA A 113 4.25 -6.23 10.94
N GLN A 114 4.96 -7.10 10.24
CA GLN A 114 4.39 -8.22 9.48
C GLN A 114 3.60 -9.17 10.39
N ALA A 115 4.16 -9.56 11.53
CA ALA A 115 3.49 -10.44 12.47
C ALA A 115 2.21 -9.85 13.05
N ARG A 116 2.22 -8.55 13.37
CA ARG A 116 1.06 -7.84 13.92
C ARG A 116 -0.03 -7.55 12.90
N LEU A 117 0.34 -7.34 11.65
CA LEU A 117 -0.56 -6.91 10.58
C LEU A 117 -0.92 -8.03 9.60
N SER A 118 -0.45 -9.26 9.83
CA SER A 118 -0.63 -10.38 8.89
C SER A 118 -2.08 -10.63 8.50
N ALA A 119 -3.00 -10.58 9.46
CA ALA A 119 -4.44 -10.77 9.19
C ALA A 119 -5.03 -9.63 8.35
N GLN A 120 -4.66 -8.38 8.65
CA GLN A 120 -5.10 -7.21 7.89
C GLN A 120 -4.53 -7.21 6.47
N ILE A 121 -3.25 -7.59 6.32
CA ILE A 121 -2.60 -7.74 5.01
C ILE A 121 -3.31 -8.81 4.18
N ALA A 122 -3.59 -9.97 4.76
CA ALA A 122 -4.32 -11.05 4.08
C ALA A 122 -5.73 -10.63 3.67
N SER A 123 -6.45 -9.91 4.55
CA SER A 123 -7.78 -9.38 4.24
C SER A 123 -7.74 -8.36 3.09
N LEU A 124 -6.81 -7.40 3.15
CA LEU A 124 -6.63 -6.41 2.09
C LEU A 124 -6.30 -7.06 0.74
N HIS A 125 -5.40 -8.06 0.76
CA HIS A 125 -5.04 -8.81 -0.43
C HIS A 125 -6.25 -9.52 -1.04
N ALA A 126 -7.04 -10.23 -0.23
CA ALA A 126 -8.25 -10.91 -0.68
C ALA A 126 -9.32 -9.93 -1.20
N ASP A 127 -9.46 -8.74 -0.60
CA ASP A 127 -10.37 -7.70 -1.06
C ASP A 127 -9.95 -7.15 -2.43
N LEU A 128 -8.65 -6.90 -2.63
CA LEU A 128 -8.12 -6.47 -3.91
C LEU A 128 -8.29 -7.53 -4.99
N GLU A 129 -8.00 -8.80 -4.68
CA GLU A 129 -8.20 -9.91 -5.63
C GLU A 129 -9.67 -10.03 -6.06
N ARG A 130 -10.61 -9.94 -5.11
CA ARG A 130 -12.03 -9.96 -5.43
C ARG A 130 -12.46 -8.78 -6.31
N ALA A 131 -11.98 -7.57 -5.99
CA ALA A 131 -12.28 -6.39 -6.77
C ALA A 131 -11.78 -6.50 -8.22
N PHE A 132 -10.55 -7.00 -8.40
CA PHE A 132 -9.99 -7.19 -9.73
C PHE A 132 -10.58 -8.39 -10.48
N ALA A 133 -10.98 -9.46 -9.77
CA ALA A 133 -11.63 -10.61 -10.40
C ALA A 133 -12.92 -10.21 -11.16
N MET A 134 -13.65 -9.22 -10.63
CA MET A 134 -14.83 -8.68 -11.31
C MET A 134 -14.49 -8.00 -12.65
N ALA A 135 -13.31 -7.41 -12.79
CA ALA A 135 -12.87 -6.78 -14.03
C ALA A 135 -12.49 -7.81 -15.12
N PHE A 136 -12.15 -9.03 -14.72
CA PHE A 136 -11.85 -10.14 -15.65
C PHE A 136 -13.04 -11.06 -15.92
N ASP A 137 -14.19 -10.78 -15.34
CA ASP A 137 -15.42 -11.52 -15.55
C ASP A 137 -16.24 -10.87 -16.67
N ASP A 138 -16.22 -11.48 -17.85
CA ASP A 138 -16.94 -11.00 -19.03
C ASP A 138 -18.47 -10.96 -18.83
N SER A 139 -19.01 -11.65 -17.83
CA SER A 139 -20.43 -11.59 -17.46
C SER A 139 -20.76 -10.37 -16.59
N THR A 140 -19.77 -9.71 -16.03
CA THR A 140 -19.94 -8.52 -15.19
C THR A 140 -19.88 -7.26 -16.04
N HIS A 141 -20.94 -6.48 -16.00
CA HIS A 141 -21.04 -5.20 -16.69
C HIS A 141 -21.01 -4.03 -15.69
N VAL A 142 -20.18 -3.03 -15.95
CA VAL A 142 -20.11 -1.82 -15.13
C VAL A 142 -20.78 -0.67 -15.86
N LEU A 143 -21.79 -0.08 -15.22
CA LEU A 143 -22.50 1.09 -15.74
C LEU A 143 -22.18 2.31 -14.88
N SER A 144 -21.54 3.29 -15.48
CA SER A 144 -21.25 4.57 -14.81
C SER A 144 -22.47 5.47 -14.81
N PHE A 145 -22.90 5.89 -13.61
CA PHE A 145 -24.15 6.59 -13.40
C PHE A 145 -23.93 7.82 -12.51
N HIS A 146 -24.21 9.00 -13.05
CA HIS A 146 -24.21 10.25 -12.28
C HIS A 146 -25.65 10.66 -11.98
N ALA A 147 -25.97 10.90 -10.72
CA ALA A 147 -27.33 11.24 -10.30
C ALA A 147 -27.37 12.15 -9.08
N SER A 148 -28.44 12.89 -8.93
CA SER A 148 -28.79 13.50 -7.64
C SER A 148 -29.09 12.40 -6.62
N HIS A 149 -28.84 12.71 -5.34
CA HIS A 149 -29.03 11.75 -4.26
C HIS A 149 -30.50 11.28 -4.20
N ASP A 150 -30.69 9.94 -4.23
CA ASP A 150 -31.97 9.28 -4.13
C ASP A 150 -31.78 7.92 -3.47
N ASP A 151 -32.60 7.62 -2.46
CA ASP A 151 -32.54 6.35 -1.74
C ASP A 151 -32.90 5.14 -2.64
N ALA A 152 -33.70 5.38 -3.67
CA ALA A 152 -34.03 4.35 -4.66
C ALA A 152 -32.81 3.85 -5.44
N LEU A 153 -31.81 4.71 -5.65
CA LEU A 153 -30.56 4.33 -6.34
C LEU A 153 -29.71 3.39 -5.50
N ALA A 154 -29.72 3.52 -4.18
CA ALA A 154 -29.02 2.59 -3.29
C ALA A 154 -29.66 1.19 -3.36
N GLN A 155 -30.98 1.13 -3.38
CA GLN A 155 -31.73 -0.13 -3.54
C GLN A 155 -31.51 -0.74 -4.94
N LEU A 156 -31.53 0.08 -5.98
CA LEU A 156 -31.25 -0.36 -7.35
C LEU A 156 -29.83 -0.97 -7.45
N ARG A 157 -28.84 -0.32 -6.86
CA ARG A 157 -27.46 -0.81 -6.83
C ARG A 157 -27.37 -2.20 -6.17
N ALA A 158 -28.03 -2.39 -5.04
CA ALA A 158 -28.04 -3.68 -4.35
C ALA A 158 -28.74 -4.77 -5.19
N HIS A 159 -29.83 -4.42 -5.87
CA HIS A 159 -30.58 -5.36 -6.71
C HIS A 159 -29.81 -5.75 -7.97
N THR A 160 -29.20 -4.80 -8.67
CA THR A 160 -28.48 -5.07 -9.92
C THR A 160 -27.18 -5.85 -9.70
N ALA A 161 -26.55 -5.73 -8.53
CA ALA A 161 -25.35 -6.49 -8.19
C ALA A 161 -25.58 -8.01 -8.25
N THR A 162 -26.83 -8.49 -7.99
CA THR A 162 -27.19 -9.92 -8.06
C THR A 162 -27.37 -10.42 -9.50
N THR A 163 -27.46 -9.52 -10.48
CA THR A 163 -27.70 -9.83 -11.90
C THR A 163 -26.47 -9.67 -12.78
N GLY A 164 -25.28 -9.48 -12.20
CA GLY A 164 -24.04 -9.23 -12.92
C GLY A 164 -23.86 -7.79 -13.42
N LEU A 165 -24.80 -6.89 -13.09
CA LEU A 165 -24.70 -5.47 -13.43
C LEU A 165 -24.23 -4.67 -12.20
N GLN A 166 -23.05 -4.07 -12.30
CA GLN A 166 -22.50 -3.19 -11.28
C GLN A 166 -22.77 -1.72 -11.63
N LEU A 167 -23.40 -1.01 -10.71
CA LEU A 167 -23.64 0.44 -10.89
C LEU A 167 -22.55 1.22 -10.15
N ASP A 168 -21.74 1.93 -10.93
CA ASP A 168 -20.78 2.92 -10.40
C ASP A 168 -21.51 4.28 -10.29
N ILE A 169 -22.12 4.53 -9.14
CA ILE A 169 -22.96 5.70 -8.91
C ILE A 169 -22.14 6.81 -8.26
N GLN A 170 -22.08 7.96 -8.93
CA GLN A 170 -21.58 9.21 -8.37
C GLN A 170 -22.73 10.16 -8.08
N PHE A 171 -22.89 10.56 -6.83
CA PHE A 171 -23.92 11.53 -6.47
C PHE A 171 -23.45 12.96 -6.75
N THR A 172 -24.18 13.64 -7.64
CA THR A 172 -23.92 15.02 -8.07
C THR A 172 -25.24 15.78 -8.17
N GLY A 173 -25.17 17.10 -8.34
CA GLY A 173 -26.37 17.88 -8.67
C GLY A 173 -26.95 17.51 -10.05
N SER A 174 -28.26 17.68 -10.24
CA SER A 174 -28.96 17.31 -11.48
C SER A 174 -28.31 17.92 -12.73
N VAL A 175 -27.90 19.19 -12.67
CA VAL A 175 -27.22 19.88 -13.79
C VAL A 175 -25.86 19.27 -14.08
N ASP A 176 -25.10 18.92 -13.05
CA ASP A 176 -23.79 18.33 -13.20
C ASP A 176 -23.87 16.88 -13.72
N ALA A 177 -24.90 16.13 -13.35
CA ALA A 177 -25.18 14.80 -13.89
C ALA A 177 -25.44 14.87 -15.40
N ILE A 178 -26.27 15.80 -15.86
CA ILE A 178 -26.55 16.00 -17.29
C ILE A 178 -25.26 16.45 -18.03
N ARG A 179 -24.51 17.36 -17.42
CA ARG A 179 -23.22 17.81 -17.99
C ARG A 179 -22.23 16.65 -18.13
N ALA A 180 -22.14 15.79 -17.12
CA ALA A 180 -21.28 14.60 -17.14
C ALA A 180 -21.67 13.64 -18.27
N LEU A 181 -22.96 13.42 -18.50
CA LEU A 181 -23.47 12.61 -19.60
C LEU A 181 -23.09 13.22 -20.96
N ASN A 182 -23.32 14.52 -21.15
CA ASN A 182 -22.99 15.22 -22.41
C ASN A 182 -21.48 15.23 -22.70
N GLN A 183 -20.65 15.16 -21.66
CA GLN A 183 -19.18 15.08 -21.76
C GLN A 183 -18.65 13.63 -21.89
N GLY A 184 -19.54 12.63 -21.94
CA GLY A 184 -19.14 11.23 -22.02
C GLY A 184 -18.45 10.69 -20.74
N ARG A 185 -18.58 11.39 -19.60
CA ARG A 185 -17.98 10.97 -18.31
C ARG A 185 -18.81 9.91 -17.58
N CYS A 186 -20.03 9.66 -18.02
CA CYS A 186 -20.89 8.59 -17.54
C CYS A 186 -21.78 8.08 -18.66
N THR A 187 -22.34 6.89 -18.49
CA THR A 187 -23.26 6.27 -19.47
C THR A 187 -24.72 6.60 -19.20
N MET A 188 -25.04 6.95 -17.94
CA MET A 188 -26.38 7.35 -17.52
C MET A 188 -26.33 8.56 -16.60
N ALA A 189 -27.38 9.39 -16.65
CA ALA A 189 -27.60 10.50 -15.73
C ALA A 189 -29.00 10.44 -15.15
N GLY A 190 -29.11 10.58 -13.83
CA GLY A 190 -30.37 10.73 -13.11
C GLY A 190 -30.53 12.15 -12.57
N PHE A 191 -31.71 12.71 -12.75
CA PHE A 191 -32.01 14.05 -12.28
C PHE A 191 -33.46 14.21 -11.87
N HIS A 192 -33.72 15.11 -10.96
CA HIS A 192 -35.08 15.47 -10.57
C HIS A 192 -35.58 16.63 -11.43
N THR A 193 -36.79 16.50 -11.92
CA THR A 193 -37.53 17.59 -12.58
C THR A 193 -38.71 17.98 -11.72
N LEU A 194 -39.03 19.27 -11.70
CA LEU A 194 -40.30 19.73 -11.15
C LEU A 194 -41.40 19.42 -12.17
N GLU A 195 -42.41 18.64 -11.79
CA GLU A 195 -43.60 18.54 -12.57
C GLU A 195 -44.35 19.87 -12.52
N TYR A 196 -44.36 20.59 -13.63
CA TYR A 196 -45.30 21.68 -13.79
C TYR A 196 -46.69 21.11 -14.09
N PRO A 197 -47.74 21.48 -13.35
CA PRO A 197 -49.10 21.05 -13.70
C PRO A 197 -49.39 21.49 -15.14
N ALA A 198 -49.82 20.53 -15.96
CA ALA A 198 -50.26 20.81 -17.32
C ALA A 198 -51.36 21.86 -17.26
N LYS A 199 -51.19 22.98 -18.01
CA LYS A 199 -52.22 23.99 -18.16
C LYS A 199 -53.37 23.48 -19.02
#